data_15f6191654926ef779c39b0e125062d3
#
_entry.id   15f6191654926ef779c39b0e125062d3
#
_cell.length_a   1.000
_cell.length_b   1.000
_cell.length_c   1.000
_cell.angle_alpha   90.00
_cell.angle_beta   90.00
_cell.angle_gamma   90.00
#
_symmetry.space_group_name_H-M   'P 1'
#
loop_
_entity.id
_entity.type
_entity.pdbx_description
1 polymer ?
#
loop_
_entity_poly.entity_id
_entity_poly.type
_entity_poly.pdbx_seq_one_letter_code
_entity_poly.pdbx_strand_id
1 'polypeptide(L)'
;MDKSILSSAIQEFITSNINADVSKLALQKNKFPATDWLTILNQIEAKQKSINKLPTWFKNSNVYYPNKISVEQTSSEKTAAYKSELIGGDKLIDLTGGFGVDDFYFSKKINQVIHCEINPELSEIVEHNFEQLNVKNISCLSGDSFEILAKLNEKFDWIYIDPSRRNDAKGKVFMLKDCLPNVPELLDFYFEFTNNIMLKTAPILDITAGLSELKNVKAIHVVALENEVKELLWILEKKFSEKIEIITCNLTKDTASAFAFELGNSSISNYSLPKKYIYEPNAAIMKSGGFDEITAIFEVEKLHQHSHLYTSETLIDFPGRVFEIENCYEYNKPNMKSFLENKKANITTRNFPETVENIRKKWKIKDGGTVYCLFTTDANNNKIVLLCNKLK
;
A
#
# COMPACT_ATOMS: atom_id res chain seq x y z
N MET A 1 -9.50 5.33 -27.89
CA MET A 1 -10.67 4.81 -27.11
C MET A 1 -11.81 4.41 -28.03
N ASP A 2 -12.42 3.22 -27.88
CA ASP A 2 -13.60 2.79 -28.67
C ASP A 2 -14.90 3.30 -28.02
N LYS A 3 -15.47 4.38 -28.57
CA LYS A 3 -16.70 5.02 -28.05
C LYS A 3 -17.94 4.14 -28.14
N SER A 4 -17.96 3.07 -28.96
CA SER A 4 -19.12 2.16 -29.08
C SER A 4 -19.40 1.44 -27.75
N ILE A 5 -18.40 1.24 -26.93
CA ILE A 5 -18.48 0.68 -25.56
C ILE A 5 -19.45 1.47 -24.67
N LEU A 6 -19.54 2.79 -24.87
CA LEU A 6 -20.39 3.67 -24.06
C LEU A 6 -21.88 3.66 -24.48
N SER A 7 -22.25 2.86 -25.49
CA SER A 7 -23.65 2.71 -25.86
C SER A 7 -24.48 2.04 -24.77
N SER A 8 -25.72 2.48 -24.54
CA SER A 8 -26.59 1.98 -23.48
C SER A 8 -26.69 0.45 -23.48
N ALA A 9 -26.85 -0.17 -24.65
CA ALA A 9 -27.00 -1.61 -24.79
C ALA A 9 -25.74 -2.38 -24.30
N ILE A 10 -24.52 -1.87 -24.59
CA ILE A 10 -23.27 -2.49 -24.13
C ILE A 10 -23.08 -2.24 -22.65
N GLN A 11 -23.37 -1.05 -22.11
CA GLN A 11 -23.27 -0.76 -20.69
C GLN A 11 -24.26 -1.58 -19.84
N GLU A 12 -25.46 -1.81 -20.33
CA GLU A 12 -26.43 -2.74 -19.72
C GLU A 12 -25.90 -4.17 -19.72
N PHE A 13 -25.30 -4.61 -20.82
CA PHE A 13 -24.67 -5.93 -20.90
C PHE A 13 -23.51 -6.07 -19.93
N ILE A 14 -22.60 -5.08 -19.86
CA ILE A 14 -21.48 -5.06 -18.91
C ILE A 14 -22.01 -5.14 -17.46
N THR A 15 -23.01 -4.34 -17.13
CA THR A 15 -23.59 -4.30 -15.78
C THR A 15 -24.29 -5.60 -15.42
N SER A 16 -25.04 -6.19 -16.34
CA SER A 16 -25.74 -7.47 -16.12
C SER A 16 -24.78 -8.66 -15.95
N ASN A 17 -23.54 -8.54 -16.46
CA ASN A 17 -22.52 -9.58 -16.38
C ASN A 17 -21.40 -9.26 -15.37
N ILE A 18 -21.62 -8.30 -14.48
CA ILE A 18 -20.58 -7.85 -13.54
C ILE A 18 -20.09 -8.96 -12.57
N ASN A 19 -20.90 -9.97 -12.32
CA ASN A 19 -20.53 -11.13 -11.48
C ASN A 19 -20.23 -12.38 -12.32
N ALA A 20 -20.21 -12.28 -13.64
CA ALA A 20 -19.98 -13.44 -14.50
C ALA A 20 -18.51 -13.84 -14.56
N ASP A 21 -18.27 -15.12 -14.83
CA ASP A 21 -16.94 -15.63 -15.19
C ASP A 21 -16.62 -15.18 -16.63
N VAL A 22 -15.69 -14.24 -16.75
CA VAL A 22 -15.29 -13.65 -18.05
C VAL A 22 -14.73 -14.72 -19.00
N SER A 23 -14.04 -15.75 -18.48
CA SER A 23 -13.54 -16.85 -19.31
C SER A 23 -14.67 -17.64 -19.99
N LYS A 24 -15.81 -17.81 -19.28
CA LYS A 24 -17.01 -18.45 -19.88
C LYS A 24 -17.73 -17.55 -20.86
N LEU A 25 -17.75 -16.23 -20.58
CA LEU A 25 -18.31 -15.26 -21.52
C LEU A 25 -17.50 -15.21 -22.83
N ALA A 26 -16.18 -15.35 -22.76
CA ALA A 26 -15.29 -15.34 -23.92
C ALA A 26 -15.60 -16.46 -24.94
N LEU A 27 -16.21 -17.56 -24.49
CA LEU A 27 -16.62 -18.68 -25.34
C LEU A 27 -17.97 -18.45 -26.05
N GLN A 28 -18.69 -17.38 -25.67
CA GLN A 28 -19.98 -17.06 -26.29
C GLN A 28 -19.81 -16.27 -27.57
N LYS A 29 -20.82 -16.34 -28.44
CA LYS A 29 -20.87 -15.52 -29.67
C LYS A 29 -20.97 -14.04 -29.28
N ASN A 30 -20.22 -13.19 -29.99
CA ASN A 30 -20.32 -11.74 -29.84
C ASN A 30 -21.75 -11.28 -30.13
N LYS A 31 -22.39 -10.65 -29.15
CA LYS A 31 -23.75 -10.08 -29.25
C LYS A 31 -23.79 -8.68 -29.88
N PHE A 32 -22.63 -8.06 -30.03
CA PHE A 32 -22.44 -6.70 -30.52
C PHE A 32 -21.44 -6.67 -31.69
N PRO A 33 -21.85 -7.10 -32.91
CA PRO A 33 -20.92 -7.29 -34.02
C PRO A 33 -20.15 -6.05 -34.46
N ALA A 34 -20.67 -4.85 -34.14
CA ALA A 34 -20.01 -3.57 -34.42
C ALA A 34 -18.91 -3.19 -33.44
N THR A 35 -18.75 -3.94 -32.36
CA THR A 35 -17.75 -3.68 -31.30
C THR A 35 -16.93 -4.94 -31.09
N ASP A 36 -15.63 -4.78 -30.86
CA ASP A 36 -14.75 -5.91 -30.56
C ASP A 36 -15.17 -6.59 -29.25
N TRP A 37 -15.37 -7.93 -29.32
CA TRP A 37 -15.83 -8.72 -28.19
C TRP A 37 -14.81 -8.73 -27.04
N LEU A 38 -13.53 -8.79 -27.36
CA LEU A 38 -12.46 -8.76 -26.35
C LEU A 38 -12.46 -7.45 -25.58
N THR A 39 -12.70 -6.33 -26.25
CA THR A 39 -12.82 -5.02 -25.61
C THR A 39 -13.99 -4.99 -24.61
N ILE A 40 -15.16 -5.55 -24.95
CA ILE A 40 -16.30 -5.64 -24.02
C ILE A 40 -15.94 -6.51 -22.80
N LEU A 41 -15.30 -7.65 -23.01
CA LEU A 41 -14.86 -8.54 -21.93
C LEU A 41 -13.85 -7.87 -21.02
N ASN A 42 -12.90 -7.11 -21.57
CA ASN A 42 -11.92 -6.33 -20.81
C ASN A 42 -12.61 -5.27 -19.93
N GLN A 43 -13.68 -4.60 -20.44
CA GLN A 43 -14.47 -3.66 -19.64
C GLN A 43 -15.13 -4.36 -18.44
N ILE A 44 -15.72 -5.55 -18.64
CA ILE A 44 -16.34 -6.32 -17.55
C ILE A 44 -15.28 -6.66 -16.50
N GLU A 45 -14.14 -7.21 -16.93
CA GLU A 45 -13.08 -7.66 -16.02
C GLU A 45 -12.47 -6.49 -15.24
N ALA A 46 -12.18 -5.39 -15.90
CA ALA A 46 -11.64 -4.18 -15.28
C ALA A 46 -12.65 -3.55 -14.30
N LYS A 47 -13.93 -3.51 -14.66
CA LYS A 47 -15.01 -3.03 -13.79
C LYS A 47 -15.22 -3.93 -12.57
N GLN A 48 -15.11 -5.26 -12.71
CA GLN A 48 -15.10 -6.20 -11.56
C GLN A 48 -13.99 -5.87 -10.57
N LYS A 49 -12.77 -5.59 -11.05
CA LYS A 49 -11.62 -5.24 -10.20
C LYS A 49 -11.79 -3.89 -9.49
N SER A 50 -12.60 -3.01 -10.05
CA SER A 50 -12.85 -1.67 -9.48
C SER A 50 -13.87 -1.65 -8.32
N ILE A 51 -14.68 -2.68 -8.13
CA ILE A 51 -15.80 -2.69 -7.15
C ILE A 51 -15.40 -2.14 -5.77
N ASN A 52 -14.33 -2.67 -5.19
CA ASN A 52 -13.86 -2.27 -3.86
C ASN A 52 -12.70 -1.26 -3.91
N LYS A 53 -11.96 -1.25 -5.00
CA LYS A 53 -10.76 -0.43 -5.17
C LYS A 53 -11.09 0.99 -5.60
N LEU A 54 -12.07 1.14 -6.50
CA LEU A 54 -12.47 2.39 -7.15
C LEU A 54 -14.00 2.56 -7.16
N PRO A 55 -14.66 2.61 -5.99
CA PRO A 55 -16.12 2.67 -5.92
C PRO A 55 -16.73 3.90 -6.60
N THR A 56 -16.02 5.02 -6.70
CA THR A 56 -16.47 6.23 -7.41
C THR A 56 -16.56 5.97 -8.92
N TRP A 57 -15.53 5.35 -9.51
CA TRP A 57 -15.54 4.93 -10.93
C TRP A 57 -16.57 3.85 -11.18
N PHE A 58 -16.65 2.87 -10.29
CA PHE A 58 -17.59 1.76 -10.42
C PHE A 58 -19.05 2.21 -10.48
N LYS A 59 -19.41 3.22 -9.69
CA LYS A 59 -20.79 3.76 -9.65
C LYS A 59 -21.20 4.55 -10.91
N ASN A 60 -20.23 5.07 -11.66
CA ASN A 60 -20.51 5.84 -12.87
C ASN A 60 -20.53 4.90 -14.08
N SER A 61 -21.68 4.83 -14.76
CA SER A 61 -21.88 3.95 -15.93
C SER A 61 -21.12 4.40 -17.18
N ASN A 62 -20.73 5.68 -17.26
CA ASN A 62 -20.09 6.25 -18.43
C ASN A 62 -18.56 6.24 -18.36
N VAL A 63 -17.99 5.70 -17.28
CA VAL A 63 -16.55 5.53 -17.14
C VAL A 63 -16.07 4.43 -18.08
N TYR A 64 -15.01 4.74 -18.84
CA TYR A 64 -14.28 3.78 -19.66
C TYR A 64 -13.09 3.23 -18.88
N TYR A 65 -12.98 1.92 -18.79
CA TYR A 65 -11.87 1.27 -18.11
C TYR A 65 -10.73 0.98 -19.09
N PRO A 66 -9.47 1.24 -18.74
CA PRO A 66 -8.33 0.71 -19.47
C PRO A 66 -8.26 -0.82 -19.30
N ASN A 67 -7.21 -1.44 -19.81
CA ASN A 67 -7.05 -2.87 -19.58
C ASN A 67 -6.99 -3.19 -18.07
N LYS A 68 -7.30 -4.44 -17.71
CA LYS A 68 -7.33 -4.95 -16.33
C LYS A 68 -6.05 -4.65 -15.55
N ILE A 69 -4.88 -4.78 -16.21
CA ILE A 69 -3.56 -4.58 -15.57
C ILE A 69 -3.43 -3.14 -15.07
N SER A 70 -3.83 -2.16 -15.87
CA SER A 70 -3.82 -0.74 -15.46
C SER A 70 -4.70 -0.50 -14.24
N VAL A 71 -5.89 -1.14 -14.15
CA VAL A 71 -6.77 -1.03 -12.97
C VAL A 71 -6.16 -1.72 -11.74
N GLU A 72 -5.47 -2.83 -11.92
CA GLU A 72 -4.80 -3.54 -10.82
C GLU A 72 -3.61 -2.75 -10.27
N GLN A 73 -2.87 -2.04 -11.11
CA GLN A 73 -1.68 -1.29 -10.75
C GLN A 73 -1.99 0.10 -10.17
N THR A 74 -3.13 0.71 -10.50
CA THR A 74 -3.47 2.05 -9.97
C THR A 74 -3.66 2.04 -8.45
N SER A 75 -3.58 3.20 -7.82
CA SER A 75 -3.92 3.40 -6.40
C SER A 75 -5.36 3.00 -6.09
N SER A 76 -5.63 2.63 -4.85
CA SER A 76 -7.01 2.59 -4.36
C SER A 76 -7.49 4.01 -4.03
N GLU A 77 -8.81 4.24 -4.01
CA GLU A 77 -9.36 5.55 -3.60
C GLU A 77 -8.92 5.93 -2.19
N LYS A 78 -8.77 4.96 -1.28
CA LYS A 78 -8.30 5.22 0.09
C LYS A 78 -6.86 5.70 0.14
N THR A 79 -5.95 5.06 -0.61
CA THR A 79 -4.54 5.48 -0.64
C THR A 79 -4.36 6.78 -1.41
N ALA A 80 -5.15 7.03 -2.45
CA ALA A 80 -5.17 8.30 -3.19
C ALA A 80 -5.70 9.44 -2.30
N ALA A 81 -6.77 9.21 -1.54
CA ALA A 81 -7.27 10.18 -0.56
C ALA A 81 -6.20 10.51 0.51
N TYR A 82 -5.50 9.50 1.03
CA TYR A 82 -4.41 9.74 1.98
C TYR A 82 -3.31 10.63 1.39
N LYS A 83 -2.87 10.36 0.16
CA LYS A 83 -1.88 11.18 -0.55
C LYS A 83 -2.35 12.63 -0.68
N SER A 84 -3.61 12.85 -0.99
CA SER A 84 -4.17 14.19 -1.16
C SER A 84 -4.19 15.01 0.14
N GLU A 85 -4.19 14.37 1.31
CA GLU A 85 -4.10 15.08 2.60
C GLU A 85 -2.67 15.53 2.93
N LEU A 86 -1.66 15.02 2.23
CA LEU A 86 -0.25 15.37 2.45
C LEU A 86 0.20 16.59 1.64
N ILE A 87 -0.62 17.05 0.72
CA ILE A 87 -0.31 18.13 -0.21
C ILE A 87 -1.20 19.35 0.00
N GLY A 88 -0.73 20.51 -0.45
CA GLY A 88 -1.51 21.75 -0.48
C GLY A 88 -0.85 22.73 -1.44
N GLY A 89 -1.56 23.79 -1.77
CA GLY A 89 -1.12 24.82 -2.72
C GLY A 89 -2.09 25.03 -3.86
N ASP A 90 -1.63 25.65 -4.92
CA ASP A 90 -2.44 26.06 -6.07
C ASP A 90 -2.26 25.14 -7.28
N LYS A 91 -1.02 24.71 -7.56
CA LYS A 91 -0.66 23.96 -8.77
C LYS A 91 0.11 22.67 -8.45
N LEU A 92 -0.31 21.58 -9.06
CA LEU A 92 0.38 20.28 -9.04
C LEU A 92 0.53 19.74 -10.47
N ILE A 93 1.66 19.09 -10.75
CA ILE A 93 1.84 18.28 -11.95
C ILE A 93 2.18 16.84 -11.57
N ASP A 94 1.43 15.89 -12.12
CA ASP A 94 1.74 14.46 -12.10
C ASP A 94 2.49 14.08 -13.38
N LEU A 95 3.73 13.62 -13.23
CA LEU A 95 4.59 13.21 -14.34
C LEU A 95 4.35 11.76 -14.82
N THR A 96 3.43 11.04 -14.17
CA THR A 96 3.21 9.59 -14.36
C THR A 96 1.74 9.20 -14.24
N GLY A 97 0.85 10.02 -14.76
CA GLY A 97 -0.59 10.08 -14.51
C GLY A 97 -1.36 8.76 -14.50
N GLY A 98 -1.01 7.81 -15.39
CA GLY A 98 -1.66 6.49 -15.42
C GLY A 98 -3.18 6.58 -15.60
N PHE A 99 -3.95 5.90 -14.74
CA PHE A 99 -5.42 5.93 -14.77
C PHE A 99 -6.03 7.15 -14.03
N GLY A 100 -5.21 8.07 -13.54
CA GLY A 100 -5.64 9.37 -12.98
C GLY A 100 -6.36 9.29 -11.63
N VAL A 101 -6.23 8.19 -10.87
CA VAL A 101 -6.91 8.05 -9.57
C VAL A 101 -6.30 8.99 -8.54
N ASP A 102 -4.98 9.13 -8.51
CA ASP A 102 -4.29 10.04 -7.61
C ASP A 102 -4.65 11.49 -7.95
N ASP A 103 -4.64 11.86 -9.23
CA ASP A 103 -4.99 13.20 -9.70
C ASP A 103 -6.43 13.59 -9.36
N PHE A 104 -7.39 12.65 -9.47
CA PHE A 104 -8.77 12.88 -9.05
C PHE A 104 -8.84 13.30 -7.58
N TYR A 105 -8.04 12.70 -6.71
CA TYR A 105 -8.01 13.08 -5.30
C TYR A 105 -7.21 14.36 -5.07
N PHE A 106 -6.11 14.57 -5.80
CA PHE A 106 -5.37 15.83 -5.76
C PHE A 106 -6.24 17.02 -6.19
N SER A 107 -7.08 16.85 -7.20
CA SER A 107 -7.97 17.90 -7.69
C SER A 107 -8.99 18.42 -6.67
N LYS A 108 -9.20 17.67 -5.58
CA LYS A 108 -10.05 18.11 -4.46
C LYS A 108 -9.34 19.07 -3.50
N LYS A 109 -8.00 19.16 -3.58
CA LYS A 109 -7.15 19.95 -2.69
C LYS A 109 -6.38 21.04 -3.43
N ILE A 110 -6.11 20.85 -4.71
CA ILE A 110 -5.29 21.70 -5.57
C ILE A 110 -6.18 22.33 -6.63
N ASN A 111 -6.01 23.63 -6.88
CA ASN A 111 -6.84 24.38 -7.82
C ASN A 111 -6.57 24.01 -9.28
N GLN A 112 -5.32 23.65 -9.61
CA GLN A 112 -4.93 23.23 -10.95
C GLN A 112 -4.02 22.02 -10.91
N VAL A 113 -4.45 20.90 -11.52
CA VAL A 113 -3.67 19.67 -11.66
C VAL A 113 -3.36 19.46 -13.14
N ILE A 114 -2.12 19.13 -13.45
CA ILE A 114 -1.70 18.70 -14.78
C ILE A 114 -1.36 17.20 -14.69
N HIS A 115 -2.08 16.41 -15.49
CA HIS A 115 -1.89 14.98 -15.64
C HIS A 115 -1.05 14.70 -16.90
N CYS A 116 0.15 14.13 -16.76
CA CYS A 116 0.99 13.72 -17.89
C CYS A 116 0.98 12.20 -18.05
N GLU A 117 0.64 11.73 -19.25
CA GLU A 117 0.63 10.30 -19.57
C GLU A 117 1.28 10.07 -20.94
N ILE A 118 2.28 9.17 -20.98
CA ILE A 118 3.04 8.88 -22.20
C ILE A 118 2.20 8.09 -23.24
N ASN A 119 1.24 7.29 -22.78
CA ASN A 119 0.35 6.53 -23.64
C ASN A 119 -0.85 7.40 -24.07
N PRO A 120 -0.96 7.80 -25.34
CA PRO A 120 -2.01 8.71 -25.80
C PRO A 120 -3.42 8.10 -25.69
N GLU A 121 -3.56 6.79 -25.82
CA GLU A 121 -4.86 6.14 -25.64
C GLU A 121 -5.32 6.17 -24.18
N LEU A 122 -4.41 5.93 -23.23
CA LEU A 122 -4.71 6.03 -21.80
C LEU A 122 -5.04 7.48 -21.42
N SER A 123 -4.29 8.46 -21.94
CA SER A 123 -4.56 9.88 -21.72
C SER A 123 -5.96 10.28 -22.20
N GLU A 124 -6.39 9.83 -23.40
CA GLU A 124 -7.76 10.05 -23.94
C GLU A 124 -8.83 9.43 -23.01
N ILE A 125 -8.60 8.21 -22.51
CA ILE A 125 -9.53 7.52 -21.59
C ILE A 125 -9.65 8.31 -20.30
N VAL A 126 -8.55 8.79 -19.74
CA VAL A 126 -8.53 9.51 -18.47
C VAL A 126 -9.22 10.87 -18.59
N GLU A 127 -8.96 11.62 -19.67
CA GLU A 127 -9.62 12.89 -19.95
C GLU A 127 -11.14 12.69 -20.02
N HIS A 128 -11.62 11.70 -20.81
CA HIS A 128 -13.03 11.33 -20.85
C HIS A 128 -13.59 11.01 -19.45
N ASN A 129 -12.87 10.21 -18.66
CA ASN A 129 -13.33 9.81 -17.33
C ASN A 129 -13.43 11.01 -16.37
N PHE A 130 -12.49 11.95 -16.41
CA PHE A 130 -12.59 13.17 -15.62
C PHE A 130 -13.81 14.02 -15.97
N GLU A 131 -14.16 14.11 -17.25
CA GLU A 131 -15.41 14.74 -17.67
C GLU A 131 -16.63 14.03 -17.07
N GLN A 132 -16.68 12.67 -17.15
CA GLN A 132 -17.79 11.88 -16.60
C GLN A 132 -17.87 11.98 -15.05
N LEU A 133 -16.76 12.17 -14.40
CA LEU A 133 -16.65 12.38 -12.95
C LEU A 133 -16.84 13.86 -12.52
N ASN A 134 -17.18 14.75 -13.48
CA ASN A 134 -17.38 16.19 -13.27
C ASN A 134 -16.15 16.90 -12.68
N VAL A 135 -14.95 16.46 -13.01
CA VAL A 135 -13.70 17.15 -12.64
C VAL A 135 -13.36 18.19 -13.71
N LYS A 136 -13.09 19.43 -13.28
CA LYS A 136 -12.91 20.57 -14.20
C LYS A 136 -11.54 21.23 -14.08
N ASN A 137 -10.76 20.85 -13.09
CA ASN A 137 -9.48 21.47 -12.76
C ASN A 137 -8.28 20.55 -13.02
N ILE A 138 -8.47 19.50 -13.81
CA ILE A 138 -7.39 18.65 -14.32
C ILE A 138 -7.24 18.88 -15.82
N SER A 139 -6.01 19.10 -16.28
CA SER A 139 -5.65 19.15 -17.70
C SER A 139 -4.81 17.93 -18.05
N CYS A 140 -5.25 17.14 -19.03
CA CYS A 140 -4.51 15.96 -19.50
C CYS A 140 -3.56 16.34 -20.64
N LEU A 141 -2.29 16.01 -20.51
CA LEU A 141 -1.26 16.21 -21.51
C LEU A 141 -0.63 14.85 -21.87
N SER A 142 -0.71 14.50 -23.15
CA SER A 142 -0.12 13.26 -23.67
C SER A 142 1.30 13.49 -24.19
N GLY A 143 2.26 12.68 -23.74
CA GLY A 143 3.63 12.73 -24.18
C GLY A 143 4.65 12.43 -23.08
N ASP A 144 5.93 12.61 -23.40
CA ASP A 144 7.02 12.49 -22.45
C ASP A 144 6.95 13.60 -21.39
N SER A 145 6.86 13.24 -20.13
CA SER A 145 6.65 14.20 -19.03
C SER A 145 7.86 15.13 -18.80
N PHE A 146 9.08 14.69 -19.14
CA PHE A 146 10.27 15.55 -19.09
C PHE A 146 10.15 16.68 -20.13
N GLU A 147 9.77 16.33 -21.37
CA GLU A 147 9.58 17.31 -22.44
C GLU A 147 8.41 18.26 -22.14
N ILE A 148 7.30 17.71 -21.59
CA ILE A 148 6.13 18.51 -21.20
C ILE A 148 6.53 19.52 -20.13
N LEU A 149 7.21 19.08 -19.06
CA LEU A 149 7.63 19.95 -17.95
C LEU A 149 8.59 21.05 -18.43
N ALA A 150 9.57 20.68 -19.27
CA ALA A 150 10.50 21.65 -19.86
C ALA A 150 9.79 22.69 -20.75
N LYS A 151 8.79 22.26 -21.53
CA LYS A 151 8.03 23.14 -22.45
C LYS A 151 7.08 24.07 -21.70
N LEU A 152 6.42 23.59 -20.64
CA LEU A 152 5.54 24.41 -19.79
C LEU A 152 6.34 25.52 -19.12
N ASN A 153 7.54 25.21 -18.64
CA ASN A 153 8.44 26.14 -17.97
C ASN A 153 7.75 26.97 -16.87
N GLU A 154 6.84 26.33 -16.14
CA GLU A 154 6.08 26.92 -15.03
C GLU A 154 6.55 26.38 -13.69
N LYS A 155 6.19 27.08 -12.60
CA LYS A 155 6.42 26.62 -11.22
C LYS A 155 5.17 25.93 -10.69
N PHE A 156 5.42 24.86 -9.93
CA PHE A 156 4.40 24.08 -9.26
C PHE A 156 4.66 24.04 -7.77
N ASP A 157 3.61 23.96 -6.96
CA ASP A 157 3.73 23.72 -5.52
C ASP A 157 4.19 22.28 -5.26
N TRP A 158 3.74 21.35 -6.11
CA TRP A 158 4.11 19.94 -6.05
C TRP A 158 4.34 19.32 -7.42
N ILE A 159 5.35 18.45 -7.48
CA ILE A 159 5.49 17.42 -8.51
C ILE A 159 5.19 16.07 -7.88
N TYR A 160 4.28 15.29 -8.49
CA TYR A 160 4.00 13.91 -8.13
C TYR A 160 4.59 12.95 -9.15
N ILE A 161 5.18 11.84 -8.68
CA ILE A 161 5.83 10.84 -9.55
C ILE A 161 5.56 9.43 -8.98
N ASP A 162 5.04 8.53 -9.82
CA ASP A 162 4.88 7.09 -9.54
C ASP A 162 5.66 6.28 -10.60
N PRO A 163 6.99 6.17 -10.52
CA PRO A 163 7.78 5.60 -11.59
C PRO A 163 7.56 4.10 -11.75
N SER A 164 7.41 3.64 -12.98
CA SER A 164 7.25 2.23 -13.31
C SER A 164 8.59 1.55 -13.57
N ARG A 165 8.67 0.23 -13.32
CA ARG A 165 9.88 -0.55 -13.63
C ARG A 165 10.11 -0.67 -15.13
N ARG A 166 11.36 -0.56 -15.59
CA ARG A 166 11.74 -0.78 -16.99
C ARG A 166 11.62 -2.23 -17.45
N ASN A 167 11.87 -3.19 -16.58
CA ASN A 167 11.83 -4.63 -16.89
C ASN A 167 11.51 -5.47 -15.65
N ASP A 168 10.72 -6.53 -15.82
CA ASP A 168 10.50 -7.62 -14.85
C ASP A 168 11.71 -8.54 -14.74
N ALA A 169 12.90 -8.01 -14.51
CA ALA A 169 14.10 -8.81 -14.32
C ALA A 169 13.96 -9.60 -12.99
N LYS A 170 13.46 -10.82 -13.08
CA LYS A 170 13.37 -11.75 -11.95
C LYS A 170 14.73 -11.86 -11.25
N GLY A 171 14.77 -11.56 -9.96
CA GLY A 171 15.93 -11.80 -9.10
C GLY A 171 16.88 -10.62 -8.87
N LYS A 172 16.64 -9.44 -9.42
CA LYS A 172 17.41 -8.23 -9.06
C LYS A 172 16.78 -7.48 -7.89
N VAL A 173 17.62 -6.90 -7.04
CA VAL A 173 17.19 -5.92 -6.03
C VAL A 173 16.52 -4.75 -6.72
N PHE A 174 15.38 -4.31 -6.20
CA PHE A 174 14.65 -3.17 -6.74
C PHE A 174 15.42 -1.86 -6.42
N MET A 175 15.76 -1.09 -7.46
CA MET A 175 16.42 0.20 -7.36
C MET A 175 15.64 1.26 -8.14
N LEU A 176 15.61 2.50 -7.64
CA LEU A 176 14.90 3.63 -8.29
C LEU A 176 15.50 3.99 -9.66
N LYS A 177 16.82 3.90 -9.80
CA LYS A 177 17.52 4.12 -11.08
C LYS A 177 17.09 3.18 -12.21
N ASP A 178 16.47 2.02 -11.86
CA ASP A 178 15.96 1.06 -12.84
C ASP A 178 14.50 1.34 -13.24
N CYS A 179 13.93 2.45 -12.76
CA CYS A 179 12.56 2.87 -13.06
C CYS A 179 12.49 3.87 -14.22
N LEU A 180 11.29 4.13 -14.71
CA LEU A 180 10.94 5.21 -15.64
C LEU A 180 9.83 6.08 -15.03
N PRO A 181 10.08 7.40 -14.89
CA PRO A 181 11.35 8.09 -15.10
C PRO A 181 12.44 7.69 -14.08
N ASN A 182 13.72 7.84 -14.43
CA ASN A 182 14.85 7.68 -13.51
C ASN A 182 14.94 8.90 -12.57
N VAL A 183 14.14 8.85 -11.50
CA VAL A 183 13.99 9.97 -10.57
C VAL A 183 15.32 10.43 -9.96
N PRO A 184 16.22 9.54 -9.46
CA PRO A 184 17.49 9.97 -8.88
C PRO A 184 18.32 10.87 -9.81
N GLU A 185 18.38 10.58 -11.10
CA GLU A 185 19.13 11.39 -12.09
C GLU A 185 18.43 12.72 -12.41
N LEU A 186 17.10 12.77 -12.30
CA LEU A 186 16.29 13.91 -12.71
C LEU A 186 15.91 14.85 -11.55
N LEU A 187 16.29 14.55 -10.30
CA LEU A 187 15.90 15.35 -9.14
C LEU A 187 16.28 16.82 -9.23
N ASP A 188 17.51 17.14 -9.70
CA ASP A 188 17.95 18.53 -9.82
C ASP A 188 17.11 19.29 -10.85
N PHE A 189 16.81 18.65 -11.98
CA PHE A 189 15.91 19.19 -12.99
C PHE A 189 14.50 19.44 -12.43
N TYR A 190 13.91 18.47 -11.74
CA TYR A 190 12.57 18.64 -11.14
C TYR A 190 12.54 19.78 -10.12
N PHE A 191 13.58 19.93 -9.33
CA PHE A 191 13.72 21.04 -8.38
C PHE A 191 13.93 22.42 -9.04
N GLU A 192 14.09 22.49 -10.34
CA GLU A 192 13.98 23.75 -11.07
C GLU A 192 12.53 24.25 -11.16
N PHE A 193 11.54 23.34 -11.07
CA PHE A 193 10.13 23.66 -11.27
C PHE A 193 9.31 23.64 -9.97
N THR A 194 9.79 23.00 -8.90
CA THR A 194 9.11 22.92 -7.61
C THR A 194 10.05 22.98 -6.42
N ASN A 195 9.51 23.20 -5.24
CA ASN A 195 10.21 22.97 -3.98
C ASN A 195 9.84 21.64 -3.32
N ASN A 196 8.73 20.99 -3.73
CA ASN A 196 8.23 19.78 -3.10
C ASN A 196 7.93 18.69 -4.14
N ILE A 197 8.47 17.50 -3.89
CA ILE A 197 8.20 16.32 -4.73
C ILE A 197 7.61 15.23 -3.83
N MET A 198 6.51 14.65 -4.28
CA MET A 198 5.99 13.39 -3.71
C MET A 198 6.33 12.26 -4.69
N LEU A 199 7.19 11.35 -4.28
CA LEU A 199 7.56 10.16 -5.03
C LEU A 199 6.88 8.94 -4.41
N LYS A 200 6.08 8.22 -5.18
CA LYS A 200 5.49 6.95 -4.77
C LYS A 200 6.32 5.78 -5.26
N THR A 201 6.52 4.79 -4.42
CA THR A 201 7.20 3.54 -4.80
C THR A 201 6.47 2.32 -4.28
N ALA A 202 6.67 1.19 -4.98
CA ALA A 202 6.16 -0.09 -4.50
C ALA A 202 6.80 -0.49 -3.16
N PRO A 203 6.07 -1.20 -2.27
CA PRO A 203 6.57 -1.58 -0.94
C PRO A 203 7.75 -2.54 -0.95
N ILE A 204 8.10 -3.11 -2.10
CA ILE A 204 9.27 -3.98 -2.23
C ILE A 204 10.59 -3.20 -2.15
N LEU A 205 10.59 -1.89 -2.42
CA LEU A 205 11.78 -1.05 -2.22
C LEU A 205 12.15 -1.05 -0.74
N ASP A 206 13.41 -1.36 -0.46
CA ASP A 206 13.97 -1.19 0.88
C ASP A 206 14.18 0.30 1.17
N ILE A 207 13.83 0.73 2.40
CA ILE A 207 13.94 2.15 2.80
C ILE A 207 15.39 2.62 2.75
N THR A 208 16.33 1.80 3.22
CA THR A 208 17.76 2.15 3.21
C THR A 208 18.29 2.25 1.77
N ALA A 209 17.86 1.34 0.89
CA ALA A 209 18.21 1.40 -0.52
C ALA A 209 17.66 2.67 -1.18
N GLY A 210 16.40 3.03 -0.94
CA GLY A 210 15.81 4.27 -1.44
C GLY A 210 16.55 5.51 -0.95
N LEU A 211 16.90 5.56 0.35
CA LEU A 211 17.71 6.66 0.92
C LEU A 211 19.11 6.79 0.33
N SER A 212 19.69 5.68 -0.14
CA SER A 212 21.00 5.73 -0.82
C SER A 212 20.94 6.34 -2.23
N GLU A 213 19.76 6.38 -2.85
CA GLU A 213 19.55 6.91 -4.21
C GLU A 213 18.90 8.31 -4.22
N LEU A 214 18.23 8.71 -3.13
CA LEU A 214 17.49 9.97 -3.03
C LEU A 214 18.21 10.98 -2.16
N LYS A 215 18.11 12.26 -2.52
CA LYS A 215 18.55 13.40 -1.72
C LYS A 215 17.35 14.28 -1.35
N ASN A 216 17.54 15.13 -0.34
CA ASN A 216 16.49 16.07 0.13
C ASN A 216 15.22 15.37 0.65
N VAL A 217 15.33 14.16 1.17
CA VAL A 217 14.21 13.43 1.75
C VAL A 217 13.86 14.06 3.09
N LYS A 218 12.62 14.55 3.21
CA LYS A 218 12.07 15.16 4.43
C LYS A 218 11.29 14.13 5.26
N ALA A 219 10.46 13.34 4.60
CA ALA A 219 9.66 12.34 5.27
C ALA A 219 9.44 11.10 4.38
N ILE A 220 9.18 9.97 5.01
CA ILE A 220 8.82 8.71 4.34
C ILE A 220 7.52 8.21 4.97
N HIS A 221 6.45 8.13 4.18
CA HIS A 221 5.21 7.52 4.64
C HIS A 221 5.16 6.06 4.20
N VAL A 222 5.01 5.16 5.16
CA VAL A 222 4.76 3.73 4.93
C VAL A 222 3.26 3.51 5.01
N VAL A 223 2.61 3.34 3.87
CA VAL A 223 1.16 3.27 3.80
C VAL A 223 0.69 1.83 3.63
N ALA A 224 -0.05 1.33 4.59
CA ALA A 224 -0.76 0.05 4.52
C ALA A 224 -2.27 0.27 4.39
N LEU A 225 -2.94 -0.67 3.73
CA LEU A 225 -4.39 -0.77 3.64
C LEU A 225 -4.82 -2.15 4.12
N GLU A 226 -5.70 -2.20 5.13
CA GLU A 226 -6.14 -3.45 5.77
C GLU A 226 -4.96 -4.35 6.19
N ASN A 227 -3.96 -3.73 6.82
CA ASN A 227 -2.72 -4.37 7.30
C ASN A 227 -1.82 -4.99 6.19
N GLU A 228 -1.91 -4.52 4.97
CA GLU A 228 -1.02 -4.86 3.87
C GLU A 228 -0.35 -3.59 3.34
N VAL A 229 1.00 -3.51 3.38
CA VAL A 229 1.72 -2.33 2.86
C VAL A 229 1.49 -2.22 1.35
N LYS A 230 0.98 -1.09 0.92
CA LYS A 230 0.64 -0.81 -0.48
C LYS A 230 1.66 0.06 -1.19
N GLU A 231 2.22 1.04 -0.48
CA GLU A 231 3.14 2.01 -1.08
C GLU A 231 4.05 2.63 -0.03
N LEU A 232 5.19 3.14 -0.48
CA LEU A 232 6.04 4.09 0.23
C LEU A 232 5.92 5.43 -0.48
N LEU A 233 5.67 6.50 0.30
CA LEU A 233 5.65 7.86 -0.23
C LEU A 233 6.86 8.60 0.32
N TRP A 234 7.68 9.11 -0.56
CA TRP A 234 8.87 9.89 -0.25
C TRP A 234 8.54 11.36 -0.47
N ILE A 235 8.58 12.15 0.60
CA ILE A 235 8.40 13.59 0.53
C ILE A 235 9.78 14.21 0.47
N LEU A 236 10.09 14.84 -0.65
CA LEU A 236 11.35 15.53 -0.86
C LEU A 236 11.11 17.04 -0.88
N GLU A 237 11.91 17.78 -0.12
CA GLU A 237 11.85 19.24 -0.06
C GLU A 237 13.20 19.82 -0.46
N LYS A 238 13.19 20.76 -1.40
CA LYS A 238 14.40 21.36 -1.96
C LYS A 238 15.32 21.90 -0.86
N LYS A 239 16.58 21.44 -0.85
CA LYS A 239 17.61 21.82 0.14
C LYS A 239 17.34 21.32 1.57
N PHE A 240 16.41 20.39 1.77
CA PHE A 240 16.19 19.79 3.09
C PHE A 240 17.44 19.02 3.54
N SER A 241 17.87 19.28 4.78
CA SER A 241 19.08 18.68 5.38
C SER A 241 18.91 18.33 6.88
N GLU A 242 17.65 18.36 7.36
CA GLU A 242 17.32 18.01 8.73
C GLU A 242 17.09 16.50 8.87
N LYS A 243 16.69 16.05 10.05
CA LYS A 243 16.36 14.66 10.32
C LYS A 243 15.13 14.22 9.54
N ILE A 244 15.19 13.03 8.97
CA ILE A 244 14.11 12.44 8.20
C ILE A 244 13.06 11.87 9.14
N GLU A 245 11.79 12.21 8.93
CA GLU A 245 10.68 11.61 9.65
C GLU A 245 10.16 10.37 8.93
N ILE A 246 9.94 9.27 9.65
CA ILE A 246 9.24 8.09 9.13
C ILE A 246 7.87 8.04 9.77
N ILE A 247 6.84 8.05 8.92
CA ILE A 247 5.43 8.03 9.31
C ILE A 247 4.80 6.75 8.80
N THR A 248 4.26 5.93 9.68
CA THR A 248 3.52 4.74 9.29
C THR A 248 2.03 5.02 9.36
N CYS A 249 1.27 4.56 8.38
CA CYS A 249 -0.18 4.68 8.36
C CYS A 249 -0.81 3.37 7.92
N ASN A 250 -1.68 2.80 8.74
CA ASN A 250 -2.50 1.66 8.34
C ASN A 250 -3.95 2.10 8.21
N LEU A 251 -4.41 2.24 6.98
CA LEU A 251 -5.78 2.59 6.62
C LEU A 251 -6.66 1.35 6.73
N THR A 252 -7.73 1.44 7.51
CA THR A 252 -8.76 0.40 7.57
C THR A 252 -10.07 0.92 7.00
N LYS A 253 -11.14 0.14 7.11
CA LYS A 253 -12.46 0.57 6.67
C LYS A 253 -12.93 1.81 7.44
N ASP A 254 -12.70 1.83 8.75
CA ASP A 254 -13.32 2.80 9.65
C ASP A 254 -12.31 3.71 10.36
N THR A 255 -11.03 3.35 10.39
CA THR A 255 -9.98 4.06 11.14
C THR A 255 -8.67 4.12 10.37
N ALA A 256 -7.82 5.04 10.79
CA ALA A 256 -6.41 5.07 10.43
C ALA A 256 -5.56 5.05 11.70
N SER A 257 -4.59 4.17 11.80
CA SER A 257 -3.61 4.18 12.87
C SER A 257 -2.28 4.71 12.35
N ALA A 258 -1.72 5.68 13.05
CA ALA A 258 -0.45 6.31 12.69
C ALA A 258 0.59 6.11 13.81
N PHE A 259 1.85 6.03 13.42
CA PHE A 259 3.00 6.01 14.29
C PHE A 259 4.16 6.69 13.55
N ALA A 260 4.85 7.62 14.22
CA ALA A 260 5.91 8.42 13.60
C ALA A 260 7.15 8.45 14.49
N PHE A 261 8.31 8.53 13.86
CA PHE A 261 9.60 8.66 14.53
C PHE A 261 10.66 9.30 13.62
N GLU A 262 11.71 9.87 14.20
CA GLU A 262 12.86 10.37 13.47
C GLU A 262 13.84 9.25 13.14
N LEU A 263 14.25 9.18 11.88
CA LEU A 263 15.25 8.20 11.43
C LEU A 263 16.62 8.48 12.09
N GLY A 264 17.25 7.42 12.60
CA GLY A 264 18.55 7.51 13.25
C GLY A 264 18.50 7.94 14.71
N ASN A 265 17.31 8.08 15.31
CA ASN A 265 17.19 8.17 16.75
C ASN A 265 17.65 6.84 17.37
N SER A 266 18.56 6.91 18.35
CA SER A 266 19.07 5.75 19.05
C SER A 266 18.19 5.41 20.27
N SER A 267 16.96 4.99 20.04
CA SER A 267 16.12 4.41 21.10
C SER A 267 16.72 3.05 21.50
N ILE A 268 16.84 2.81 22.80
CA ILE A 268 17.32 1.53 23.33
C ILE A 268 16.11 0.76 23.82
N SER A 269 15.87 -0.41 23.24
CA SER A 269 14.79 -1.29 23.67
C SER A 269 15.06 -1.89 25.04
N ASN A 270 14.07 -1.83 25.91
CA ASN A 270 14.01 -2.65 27.12
C ASN A 270 13.42 -4.01 26.78
N TYR A 271 13.96 -5.07 27.39
CA TYR A 271 13.53 -6.45 27.17
C TYR A 271 12.91 -7.02 28.43
N SER A 272 11.88 -7.84 28.27
CA SER A 272 11.17 -8.48 29.37
C SER A 272 10.65 -9.86 28.99
N LEU A 273 10.40 -10.69 29.97
CA LEU A 273 9.55 -11.88 29.81
C LEU A 273 8.11 -11.46 29.56
N PRO A 274 7.26 -12.35 28.96
CA PRO A 274 5.86 -12.05 28.74
C PRO A 274 5.14 -11.58 30.01
N LYS A 275 4.44 -10.45 29.91
CA LYS A 275 3.58 -9.87 30.94
C LYS A 275 2.11 -10.15 30.61
N LYS A 276 1.19 -9.37 31.15
CA LYS A 276 -0.24 -9.61 30.99
C LYS A 276 -0.73 -9.42 29.54
N TYR A 277 -0.21 -8.40 28.83
CA TYR A 277 -0.61 -8.08 27.46
C TYR A 277 0.54 -8.27 26.47
N ILE A 278 0.20 -8.69 25.24
CA ILE A 278 1.15 -8.82 24.14
C ILE A 278 0.64 -8.03 22.92
N TYR A 279 1.57 -7.34 22.27
CA TYR A 279 1.31 -6.47 21.14
C TYR A 279 2.11 -6.89 19.93
N GLU A 280 1.45 -6.94 18.78
CA GLU A 280 2.09 -7.19 17.50
C GLU A 280 1.85 -6.00 16.57
N PRO A 281 2.89 -5.29 16.13
CA PRO A 281 2.77 -4.12 15.27
C PRO A 281 2.06 -4.44 13.95
N ASN A 282 1.38 -3.45 13.40
CA ASN A 282 0.80 -3.57 12.06
C ASN A 282 1.89 -3.62 10.97
N ALA A 283 1.49 -3.98 9.75
CA ALA A 283 2.41 -4.18 8.63
C ALA A 283 3.18 -2.90 8.24
N ALA A 284 2.60 -1.70 8.40
CA ALA A 284 3.28 -0.45 8.11
C ALA A 284 4.47 -0.21 9.07
N ILE A 285 4.26 -0.45 10.36
CA ILE A 285 5.32 -0.38 11.36
C ILE A 285 6.40 -1.45 11.11
N MET A 286 5.97 -2.67 10.79
CA MET A 286 6.91 -3.74 10.45
C MET A 286 7.80 -3.38 9.25
N LYS A 287 7.26 -2.69 8.26
CA LYS A 287 8.02 -2.23 7.08
C LYS A 287 8.93 -1.04 7.39
N SER A 288 8.54 -0.16 8.33
CA SER A 288 9.29 1.06 8.66
C SER A 288 10.62 0.79 9.36
N GLY A 289 10.74 -0.35 10.06
CA GLY A 289 11.92 -0.70 10.86
C GLY A 289 11.98 -0.01 12.23
N GLY A 290 10.98 0.80 12.63
CA GLY A 290 10.93 1.55 13.90
C GLY A 290 10.66 0.65 15.12
N PHE A 291 11.47 -0.40 15.31
CA PHE A 291 11.21 -1.43 16.31
C PHE A 291 11.62 -1.02 17.72
N ASP A 292 12.63 -0.19 17.85
CA ASP A 292 13.13 0.25 19.15
C ASP A 292 12.39 1.52 19.60
N GLU A 293 11.92 2.34 18.65
CA GLU A 293 11.09 3.51 18.88
C GLU A 293 9.72 3.17 19.50
N ILE A 294 9.16 1.98 19.15
CA ILE A 294 7.93 1.48 19.77
C ILE A 294 8.08 1.41 21.30
N THR A 295 9.22 0.90 21.80
CA THR A 295 9.42 0.74 23.24
C THR A 295 9.45 2.08 23.97
N ALA A 296 10.02 3.10 23.34
CA ALA A 296 10.11 4.44 23.91
C ALA A 296 8.77 5.19 23.84
N ILE A 297 8.04 5.10 22.70
CA ILE A 297 6.82 5.86 22.48
C ILE A 297 5.62 5.28 23.22
N PHE A 298 5.51 3.95 23.28
CA PHE A 298 4.38 3.27 23.93
C PHE A 298 4.69 2.75 25.33
N GLU A 299 5.91 2.98 25.85
CA GLU A 299 6.37 2.50 27.18
C GLU A 299 6.15 0.99 27.37
N VAL A 300 6.48 0.21 26.35
CA VAL A 300 6.38 -1.26 26.33
C VAL A 300 7.76 -1.89 26.27
N GLU A 301 7.86 -3.16 26.68
CA GLU A 301 9.10 -3.91 26.60
C GLU A 301 9.03 -4.95 25.48
N LYS A 302 10.16 -5.23 24.86
CA LYS A 302 10.30 -6.17 23.76
C LYS A 302 10.59 -7.58 24.28
N LEU A 303 9.94 -8.61 23.72
CA LEU A 303 10.21 -9.99 24.18
C LEU A 303 11.60 -10.48 23.77
N HIS A 304 12.11 -10.04 22.60
CA HIS A 304 13.43 -10.42 22.10
C HIS A 304 13.80 -9.48 20.93
N GLN A 305 15.10 -9.26 20.70
CA GLN A 305 15.57 -8.34 19.64
C GLN A 305 14.98 -8.63 18.25
N HIS A 306 14.68 -9.89 17.93
CA HIS A 306 14.18 -10.33 16.63
C HIS A 306 12.70 -10.74 16.63
N SER A 307 11.99 -10.72 17.77
CA SER A 307 10.59 -11.17 17.84
C SER A 307 9.60 -10.14 17.30
N HIS A 308 9.91 -8.86 17.47
CA HIS A 308 8.99 -7.75 17.18
C HIS A 308 7.61 -7.94 17.82
N LEU A 309 7.61 -8.51 19.01
CA LEU A 309 6.50 -8.62 19.92
C LEU A 309 6.82 -7.83 21.19
N TYR A 310 5.82 -7.12 21.68
CA TYR A 310 5.98 -6.21 22.83
C TYR A 310 5.00 -6.58 23.92
N THR A 311 5.33 -6.26 25.19
CA THR A 311 4.53 -6.67 26.33
C THR A 311 4.44 -5.56 27.39
N SER A 312 3.34 -5.54 28.14
CA SER A 312 3.15 -4.66 29.30
C SER A 312 2.21 -5.29 30.33
N GLU A 313 2.22 -4.76 31.56
CA GLU A 313 1.25 -5.14 32.60
C GLU A 313 -0.11 -4.47 32.40
N THR A 314 -0.14 -3.27 31.80
CA THR A 314 -1.35 -2.49 31.57
C THR A 314 -1.73 -2.48 30.11
N LEU A 315 -3.03 -2.53 29.82
CA LEU A 315 -3.53 -2.42 28.46
C LEU A 315 -3.30 -1.01 27.92
N ILE A 316 -2.71 -0.94 26.73
CA ILE A 316 -2.48 0.33 26.02
C ILE A 316 -3.18 0.33 24.65
N ASP A 317 -3.47 1.51 24.11
CA ASP A 317 -3.88 1.63 22.70
C ASP A 317 -2.65 1.52 21.80
N PHE A 318 -2.60 0.42 21.07
CA PHE A 318 -1.45 0.04 20.26
C PHE A 318 -1.81 -0.04 18.78
N PRO A 319 -0.95 0.46 17.86
CA PRO A 319 -1.20 0.42 16.42
C PRO A 319 -0.88 -0.96 15.82
N GLY A 320 -1.68 -1.96 16.17
CA GLY A 320 -1.48 -3.34 15.76
C GLY A 320 -2.49 -4.28 16.38
N ARG A 321 -2.16 -5.58 16.45
CA ARG A 321 -2.95 -6.59 17.15
C ARG A 321 -2.61 -6.57 18.64
N VAL A 322 -3.62 -6.66 19.47
CA VAL A 322 -3.52 -6.66 20.93
C VAL A 322 -4.14 -7.92 21.49
N PHE A 323 -3.43 -8.58 22.40
CA PHE A 323 -3.89 -9.81 23.01
C PHE A 323 -3.67 -9.77 24.54
N GLU A 324 -4.56 -10.42 25.27
CA GLU A 324 -4.34 -10.75 26.68
C GLU A 324 -3.77 -12.16 26.77
N ILE A 325 -2.66 -12.34 27.50
CA ILE A 325 -2.02 -13.64 27.69
C ILE A 325 -2.76 -14.40 28.78
N GLU A 326 -3.31 -15.55 28.43
CA GLU A 326 -3.88 -16.48 29.44
C GLU A 326 -2.80 -17.37 30.03
N ASN A 327 -1.91 -17.89 29.19
CA ASN A 327 -0.85 -18.81 29.61
C ASN A 327 0.40 -18.66 28.74
N CYS A 328 1.54 -18.89 29.35
CA CYS A 328 2.84 -18.96 28.70
C CYS A 328 3.48 -20.33 28.99
N TYR A 329 3.82 -21.06 27.95
CA TYR A 329 4.39 -22.40 28.07
C TYR A 329 5.72 -22.47 27.29
N GLU A 330 6.65 -23.23 27.83
CA GLU A 330 7.82 -23.64 27.08
C GLU A 330 7.40 -24.54 25.89
N TYR A 331 8.00 -24.33 24.72
CA TYR A 331 7.73 -25.15 23.54
C TYR A 331 8.43 -26.49 23.65
N ASN A 332 7.77 -27.46 24.26
CA ASN A 332 8.24 -28.84 24.40
C ASN A 332 7.10 -29.83 24.17
N LYS A 333 7.45 -31.10 23.99
CA LYS A 333 6.49 -32.16 23.65
C LYS A 333 5.39 -32.37 24.70
N PRO A 334 5.68 -32.38 26.02
CA PRO A 334 4.64 -32.52 27.06
C PRO A 334 3.59 -31.40 26.97
N ASN A 335 4.05 -30.12 26.94
CA ASN A 335 3.15 -28.98 26.89
C ASN A 335 2.30 -28.98 25.61
N MET A 336 2.92 -29.17 24.45
CA MET A 336 2.19 -29.17 23.18
C MET A 336 1.12 -30.27 23.10
N LYS A 337 1.40 -31.46 23.65
CA LYS A 337 0.40 -32.53 23.73
C LYS A 337 -0.76 -32.19 24.65
N SER A 338 -0.48 -31.58 25.78
CA SER A 338 -1.49 -31.22 26.77
C SER A 338 -2.40 -30.10 26.29
N PHE A 339 -1.84 -29.05 25.68
CA PHE A 339 -2.59 -27.81 25.43
C PHE A 339 -3.07 -27.62 24.01
N LEU A 340 -2.38 -28.13 22.97
CA LEU A 340 -2.64 -27.78 21.57
C LEU A 340 -2.83 -28.94 20.61
N GLU A 341 -2.32 -30.14 20.91
CA GLU A 341 -2.43 -31.28 20.00
C GLU A 341 -3.91 -31.61 19.73
N ASN A 342 -4.26 -31.79 18.45
CA ASN A 342 -5.60 -32.08 17.93
C ASN A 342 -6.66 -30.97 18.19
N LYS A 343 -6.25 -29.76 18.61
CA LYS A 343 -7.15 -28.64 18.86
C LYS A 343 -7.30 -27.73 17.64
N LYS A 344 -8.08 -26.68 17.80
CA LYS A 344 -8.30 -25.63 16.82
C LYS A 344 -7.75 -24.32 17.37
N ALA A 345 -6.87 -23.64 16.62
CA ALA A 345 -6.25 -22.40 17.06
C ALA A 345 -5.77 -21.55 15.88
N ASN A 346 -5.73 -20.23 16.09
CA ASN A 346 -5.11 -19.25 15.21
C ASN A 346 -3.62 -19.15 15.57
N ILE A 347 -2.73 -19.53 14.67
CA ILE A 347 -1.28 -19.58 14.96
C ILE A 347 -0.56 -18.45 14.26
N THR A 348 0.33 -17.79 15.00
CA THR A 348 1.32 -16.84 14.48
C THR A 348 2.72 -17.25 14.98
N THR A 349 3.73 -17.12 14.13
CA THR A 349 5.14 -17.34 14.47
C THR A 349 5.92 -16.04 14.34
N ARG A 350 6.76 -15.70 15.33
CA ARG A 350 7.69 -14.58 15.32
C ARG A 350 9.02 -15.01 15.95
N ASN A 351 10.13 -14.91 15.20
CA ASN A 351 11.43 -15.40 15.64
C ASN A 351 11.37 -16.84 16.18
N PHE A 352 10.80 -17.72 15.38
CA PHE A 352 10.56 -19.11 15.74
C PHE A 352 11.09 -20.05 14.65
N PRO A 353 11.72 -21.20 14.98
CA PRO A 353 12.40 -22.04 14.00
C PRO A 353 11.47 -22.85 13.08
N GLU A 354 10.20 -23.02 13.46
CA GLU A 354 9.22 -23.77 12.68
C GLU A 354 8.19 -22.84 12.05
N THR A 355 7.76 -23.15 10.82
CA THR A 355 6.68 -22.42 10.15
C THR A 355 5.31 -22.81 10.72
N VAL A 356 4.31 -21.95 10.53
CA VAL A 356 2.91 -22.21 10.92
C VAL A 356 2.42 -23.56 10.36
N GLU A 357 2.73 -23.85 9.11
CA GLU A 357 2.34 -25.10 8.43
C GLU A 357 2.97 -26.32 9.10
N ASN A 358 4.26 -26.27 9.42
CA ASN A 358 4.97 -27.37 10.09
C ASN A 358 4.41 -27.61 11.50
N ILE A 359 4.14 -26.54 12.27
CA ILE A 359 3.53 -26.63 13.60
C ILE A 359 2.14 -27.28 13.49
N ARG A 360 1.31 -26.83 12.55
CA ARG A 360 -0.03 -27.41 12.33
C ARG A 360 0.03 -28.89 11.99
N LYS A 361 0.90 -29.27 11.07
CA LYS A 361 1.08 -30.67 10.67
C LYS A 361 1.60 -31.54 11.81
N LYS A 362 2.62 -31.08 12.53
CA LYS A 362 3.28 -31.82 13.62
C LYS A 362 2.33 -32.10 14.77
N TRP A 363 1.50 -31.10 15.16
CA TRP A 363 0.62 -31.17 16.31
C TRP A 363 -0.86 -31.35 15.95
N LYS A 364 -1.18 -31.56 14.67
CA LYS A 364 -2.53 -31.76 14.14
C LYS A 364 -3.49 -30.63 14.51
N ILE A 365 -3.00 -29.37 14.54
CA ILE A 365 -3.80 -28.20 14.91
C ILE A 365 -4.58 -27.71 13.68
N LYS A 366 -5.91 -27.65 13.81
CA LYS A 366 -6.79 -27.08 12.78
C LYS A 366 -6.80 -25.56 12.85
N ASP A 367 -7.04 -24.91 11.70
CA ASP A 367 -7.14 -23.44 11.65
C ASP A 367 -8.44 -22.91 12.25
N GLY A 368 -8.36 -21.70 12.84
CA GLY A 368 -9.50 -20.96 13.38
C GLY A 368 -9.82 -21.29 14.85
N GLY A 369 -11.01 -20.93 15.31
CA GLY A 369 -11.41 -20.95 16.71
C GLY A 369 -11.16 -19.62 17.41
N THR A 370 -11.36 -19.59 18.72
CA THR A 370 -11.21 -18.38 19.56
C THR A 370 -9.82 -18.21 20.16
N VAL A 371 -9.05 -19.31 20.26
CA VAL A 371 -7.71 -19.31 20.86
C VAL A 371 -6.68 -18.81 19.86
N TYR A 372 -5.84 -17.89 20.28
CA TYR A 372 -4.68 -17.39 19.53
C TYR A 372 -3.40 -17.92 20.17
N CYS A 373 -2.49 -18.43 19.35
CA CYS A 373 -1.21 -18.98 19.79
C CYS A 373 -0.06 -18.26 19.10
N LEU A 374 0.74 -17.54 19.89
CA LEU A 374 1.94 -16.90 19.37
C LEU A 374 3.16 -17.74 19.76
N PHE A 375 3.82 -18.30 18.76
CA PHE A 375 5.07 -19.06 18.91
C PHE A 375 6.23 -18.09 18.72
N THR A 376 7.07 -17.94 19.74
CA THR A 376 8.15 -16.93 19.72
C THR A 376 9.35 -17.36 20.56
N THR A 377 10.36 -16.48 20.60
CA THR A 377 11.53 -16.58 21.46
C THR A 377 11.44 -15.43 22.46
N ASP A 378 11.66 -15.74 23.76
CA ASP A 378 11.67 -14.75 24.84
C ASP A 378 13.05 -14.11 25.05
N ALA A 379 13.16 -13.19 26.02
CA ALA A 379 14.38 -12.48 26.36
C ALA A 379 15.53 -13.41 26.84
N ASN A 380 15.21 -14.59 27.31
CA ASN A 380 16.17 -15.61 27.74
C ASN A 380 16.54 -16.62 26.65
N ASN A 381 16.11 -16.36 25.39
CA ASN A 381 16.26 -17.26 24.25
C ASN A 381 15.47 -18.58 24.32
N ASN A 382 14.52 -18.71 25.26
CA ASN A 382 13.64 -19.86 25.31
C ASN A 382 12.60 -19.80 24.19
N LYS A 383 12.27 -20.97 23.63
CA LYS A 383 11.15 -21.11 22.69
C LYS A 383 9.87 -21.29 23.46
N ILE A 384 8.96 -20.33 23.34
CA ILE A 384 7.70 -20.27 24.10
C ILE A 384 6.49 -20.22 23.21
N VAL A 385 5.37 -20.63 23.78
CA VAL A 385 4.02 -20.52 23.19
C VAL A 385 3.14 -19.73 24.13
N LEU A 386 2.63 -18.62 23.65
CA LEU A 386 1.65 -17.80 24.36
C LEU A 386 0.25 -18.20 23.91
N LEU A 387 -0.60 -18.63 24.85
CA LEU A 387 -2.02 -18.79 24.60
C LEU A 387 -2.73 -17.49 24.98
N CYS A 388 -3.47 -16.92 24.03
CA CYS A 388 -3.97 -15.57 24.16
C CYS A 388 -5.43 -15.43 23.71
N ASN A 389 -6.13 -14.47 24.30
CA ASN A 389 -7.38 -13.91 23.82
C ASN A 389 -7.09 -12.64 23.00
N LYS A 390 -7.66 -12.55 21.81
CA LYS A 390 -7.52 -11.34 20.96
C LYS A 390 -8.47 -10.25 21.47
N LEU A 391 -7.92 -9.05 21.73
CA LEU A 391 -8.66 -7.86 22.18
C LEU A 391 -8.92 -6.88 21.02
N LYS A 392 -7.95 -6.75 20.11
CA LYS A 392 -8.01 -5.84 18.95
C LYS A 392 -7.42 -6.49 17.69
#